data_878f363029542b4ed80f6e7483bebd28
#
_entry.id   878f363029542b4ed80f6e7483bebd28
#
_cell.length_a   1.000
_cell.length_b   1.000
_cell.length_c   1.000
_cell.angle_alpha   90.00
_cell.angle_beta   90.00
_cell.angle_gamma   90.00
#
_symmetry.space_group_name_H-M   'P 1'
#
loop_
_entity.id
_entity.type
_entity.pdbx_description
1 polymer ?
#
loop_
_entity_poly.entity_id
_entity_poly.type
_entity_poly.pdbx_seq_one_letter_code
_entity_poly.pdbx_strand_id
1 'polypeptide(L)'
;LGRKVLGDNGEKLRKLGKPMREFIEAHGHREDMAEFINPLADLAEKVEKLTMEIAMKAMGNADEVGAASVDYLRLIGHLTTAYLWARMALLALDKAGATPDGDPFYRAKLLTARFYFARLLPETAGLLRSARAGAASLMTLEADFF
;
A
#
# COMPACT_ATOMS: atom_id res chain seq x y z
N LEU A 1 0.40 9.17 10.61
CA LEU A 1 -0.81 9.64 9.95
C LEU A 1 -1.04 11.13 10.24
N GLY A 2 -1.39 11.54 11.46
CA GLY A 2 -1.78 12.91 11.79
C GLY A 2 -0.79 13.98 11.31
N ARG A 3 0.44 13.98 11.81
CA ARG A 3 1.44 15.01 11.51
C ARG A 3 1.99 14.98 10.09
N LYS A 4 2.20 13.79 9.50
CA LYS A 4 2.89 13.63 8.21
C LYS A 4 1.97 13.50 7.00
N VAL A 5 0.71 13.20 7.21
CA VAL A 5 -0.28 13.04 6.13
C VAL A 5 -1.36 14.11 6.24
N LEU A 6 -2.09 14.16 7.36
CA LEU A 6 -3.17 15.13 7.51
C LEU A 6 -2.67 16.54 7.81
N GLY A 7 -1.57 16.69 8.55
CA GLY A 7 -1.03 17.99 8.96
C GLY A 7 -0.40 18.82 7.84
N ASP A 8 -0.16 18.25 6.64
CA ASP A 8 0.35 18.98 5.46
C ASP A 8 -0.61 18.90 4.26
N ASN A 9 -1.89 18.69 4.53
CA ASN A 9 -2.94 18.53 3.51
C ASN A 9 -2.63 17.41 2.50
N GLY A 10 -1.91 16.36 2.92
CA GLY A 10 -1.57 15.20 2.11
C GLY A 10 -0.45 15.43 1.08
N GLU A 11 0.30 16.52 1.16
CA GLU A 11 1.35 16.83 0.17
C GLU A 11 2.41 15.73 0.10
N LYS A 12 2.88 15.25 1.26
CA LYS A 12 3.88 14.14 1.30
C LYS A 12 3.31 12.85 0.73
N LEU A 13 2.04 12.55 1.00
CA LEU A 13 1.38 11.37 0.44
C LEU A 13 1.23 11.49 -1.08
N ARG A 14 0.87 12.67 -1.60
CA ARG A 14 0.82 12.92 -3.05
C ARG A 14 2.19 12.77 -3.70
N LYS A 15 3.26 13.28 -3.07
CA LYS A 15 4.65 13.08 -3.55
C LYS A 15 5.05 11.61 -3.61
N LEU A 16 4.65 10.80 -2.62
CA LEU A 16 4.86 9.35 -2.63
C LEU A 16 4.01 8.65 -3.72
N GLY A 17 2.75 9.03 -3.86
CA GLY A 17 1.80 8.39 -4.78
C GLY A 17 2.03 8.75 -6.25
N LYS A 18 2.61 9.92 -6.55
CA LYS A 18 2.82 10.38 -7.94
C LYS A 18 3.64 9.39 -8.77
N PRO A 19 4.86 8.97 -8.38
CA PRO A 19 5.64 8.01 -9.16
C PRO A 19 4.98 6.62 -9.25
N MET A 20 4.13 6.25 -8.28
CA MET A 20 3.37 5.00 -8.36
C MET A 20 2.28 5.06 -9.42
N ARG A 21 1.53 6.17 -9.50
CA ARG A 21 0.51 6.37 -10.54
C ARG A 21 1.13 6.40 -11.93
N GLU A 22 2.21 7.18 -12.10
CA GLU A 22 2.94 7.23 -13.39
C GLU A 22 3.43 5.85 -13.83
N PHE A 23 3.91 5.03 -12.88
CA PHE A 23 4.33 3.65 -13.17
C PHE A 23 3.16 2.74 -13.56
N ILE A 24 2.04 2.82 -12.85
CA ILE A 24 0.81 2.06 -13.15
C ILE A 24 0.28 2.43 -14.55
N GLU A 25 0.21 3.72 -14.86
CA GLU A 25 -0.24 4.23 -16.16
C GLU A 25 0.68 3.78 -17.30
N ALA A 26 1.99 3.88 -17.10
CA ALA A 26 2.98 3.51 -18.11
C ALA A 26 3.00 2.01 -18.44
N HIS A 27 2.70 1.14 -17.47
CA HIS A 27 2.88 -0.31 -17.62
C HIS A 27 1.58 -1.13 -17.47
N GLY A 28 0.44 -0.49 -17.21
CA GLY A 28 -0.85 -1.15 -17.03
C GLY A 28 -1.36 -1.91 -18.27
N HIS A 29 -0.86 -1.57 -19.47
CA HIS A 29 -1.20 -2.24 -20.72
C HIS A 29 -0.43 -3.55 -20.96
N ARG A 30 0.60 -3.84 -20.16
CA ARG A 30 1.43 -5.04 -20.29
C ARG A 30 0.77 -6.24 -19.61
N GLU A 31 0.41 -7.27 -20.37
CA GLU A 31 -0.21 -8.50 -19.87
C GLU A 31 0.71 -9.24 -18.87
N ASP A 32 2.02 -9.29 -19.15
CA ASP A 32 3.02 -9.93 -18.29
C ASP A 32 3.26 -9.19 -16.95
N MET A 33 2.78 -7.96 -16.83
CA MET A 33 2.83 -7.15 -15.61
C MET A 33 1.51 -7.15 -14.84
N ALA A 34 0.42 -7.69 -15.39
CA ALA A 34 -0.91 -7.60 -14.80
C ALA A 34 -0.98 -8.19 -13.37
N GLU A 35 -0.24 -9.27 -13.09
CA GLU A 35 -0.17 -9.91 -11.76
C GLU A 35 0.41 -8.99 -10.67
N PHE A 36 1.16 -7.94 -11.05
CA PHE A 36 1.77 -6.97 -10.13
C PHE A 36 1.04 -5.62 -10.16
N ILE A 37 0.67 -5.15 -11.36
CA ILE A 37 0.06 -3.81 -11.53
C ILE A 37 -1.36 -3.78 -10.97
N ASN A 38 -2.18 -4.79 -11.25
CA ASN A 38 -3.57 -4.78 -10.80
C ASN A 38 -3.72 -4.71 -9.27
N PRO A 39 -3.04 -5.57 -8.48
CA PRO A 39 -3.14 -5.46 -7.02
C PRO A 39 -2.45 -4.21 -6.45
N LEU A 40 -1.40 -3.67 -7.11
CA LEU A 40 -0.80 -2.41 -6.72
C LEU A 40 -1.78 -1.23 -6.91
N ALA A 41 -2.46 -1.17 -8.06
CA ALA A 41 -3.43 -0.13 -8.38
C ALA A 41 -4.64 -0.20 -7.43
N ASP A 42 -5.18 -1.40 -7.19
CA ASP A 42 -6.27 -1.64 -6.24
C ASP A 42 -5.92 -1.21 -4.82
N LEU A 43 -4.71 -1.53 -4.34
CA LEU A 43 -4.26 -1.10 -3.02
C LEU A 43 -4.06 0.43 -2.95
N ALA A 44 -3.49 1.05 -3.99
CA ALA A 44 -3.30 2.49 -4.04
C ALA A 44 -4.64 3.24 -3.93
N GLU A 45 -5.66 2.81 -4.69
CA GLU A 45 -7.02 3.37 -4.63
C GLU A 45 -7.65 3.20 -3.24
N LYS A 46 -7.53 2.01 -2.64
CA LYS A 46 -8.07 1.72 -1.31
C LYS A 46 -7.41 2.55 -0.22
N VAL A 47 -6.11 2.77 -0.29
CA VAL A 47 -5.36 3.61 0.66
C VAL A 47 -5.75 5.08 0.50
N GLU A 48 -5.94 5.56 -0.73
CA GLU A 48 -6.40 6.93 -0.98
C GLU A 48 -7.81 7.16 -0.39
N LYS A 49 -8.75 6.26 -0.65
CA LYS A 49 -10.10 6.30 -0.06
C LYS A 49 -10.06 6.27 1.46
N LEU A 50 -9.28 5.35 2.05
CA LEU A 50 -9.13 5.27 3.50
C LEU A 50 -8.57 6.56 4.09
N THR A 51 -7.61 7.20 3.41
CA THR A 51 -7.04 8.47 3.87
C THR A 51 -8.10 9.56 3.96
N MET A 52 -8.96 9.66 2.95
CA MET A 52 -10.08 10.63 2.94
C MET A 52 -11.11 10.30 4.03
N GLU A 53 -11.47 9.01 4.19
CA GLU A 53 -12.40 8.57 5.23
C GLU A 53 -11.90 8.95 6.64
N ILE A 54 -10.62 8.70 6.94
CA ILE A 54 -10.03 9.06 8.24
C ILE A 54 -9.98 10.58 8.42
N ALA A 55 -9.60 11.34 7.38
CA ALA A 55 -9.58 12.79 7.45
C ALA A 55 -10.96 13.38 7.76
N MET A 56 -12.02 12.86 7.15
CA MET A 56 -13.40 13.29 7.42
C MET A 56 -13.83 12.94 8.85
N LYS A 57 -13.57 11.73 9.32
CA LYS A 57 -13.88 11.33 10.70
C LYS A 57 -13.12 12.18 11.73
N ALA A 58 -11.87 12.51 11.45
CA ALA A 58 -11.02 13.33 12.31
C ALA A 58 -11.55 14.76 12.52
N MET A 59 -12.38 15.28 11.62
CA MET A 59 -13.03 16.59 11.79
C MET A 59 -14.04 16.59 12.96
N GLY A 60 -14.65 15.44 13.24
CA GLY A 60 -15.59 15.27 14.35
C GLY A 60 -14.97 14.67 15.61
N ASN A 61 -13.91 13.85 15.45
CA ASN A 61 -13.22 13.17 16.55
C ASN A 61 -11.74 12.96 16.21
N ALA A 62 -10.86 13.67 16.90
CA ALA A 62 -9.41 13.59 16.69
C ALA A 62 -8.82 12.20 17.01
N ASP A 63 -9.45 11.40 17.88
CA ASP A 63 -9.00 10.07 18.26
C ASP A 63 -9.03 9.06 17.09
N GLU A 64 -9.86 9.33 16.08
CA GLU A 64 -9.90 8.52 14.84
C GLU A 64 -8.54 8.43 14.14
N VAL A 65 -7.74 9.48 14.21
CA VAL A 65 -6.38 9.52 13.65
C VAL A 65 -5.45 8.58 14.42
N GLY A 66 -5.54 8.61 15.74
CA GLY A 66 -4.76 7.73 16.63
C GLY A 66 -5.13 6.27 16.40
N ALA A 67 -6.42 5.96 16.41
CA ALA A 67 -6.96 4.61 16.24
C ALA A 67 -6.49 3.94 14.94
N ALA A 68 -6.44 4.68 13.84
CA ALA A 68 -6.02 4.16 12.53
C ALA A 68 -4.51 4.14 12.31
N SER A 69 -3.70 4.84 13.13
CA SER A 69 -2.32 5.20 12.79
C SER A 69 -1.39 4.01 12.53
N VAL A 70 -1.47 2.95 13.32
CA VAL A 70 -0.58 1.77 13.21
C VAL A 70 -0.91 1.00 11.93
N ASP A 71 -2.18 0.68 11.72
CA ASP A 71 -2.62 -0.07 10.54
C ASP A 71 -2.38 0.73 9.26
N TYR A 72 -2.61 2.05 9.31
CA TYR A 72 -2.32 2.93 8.19
C TYR A 72 -0.82 2.97 7.85
N LEU A 73 0.07 3.01 8.86
CA LEU A 73 1.51 2.96 8.62
C LEU A 73 1.91 1.66 7.93
N ARG A 74 1.36 0.52 8.36
CA ARG A 74 1.60 -0.79 7.73
C ARG A 74 1.07 -0.83 6.29
N LEU A 75 -0.11 -0.25 6.03
CA LEU A 75 -0.66 -0.13 4.67
C LEU A 75 0.25 0.68 3.75
N ILE A 76 0.77 1.82 4.19
CA ILE A 76 1.74 2.61 3.42
C ILE A 76 3.04 1.83 3.21
N GLY A 77 3.48 1.05 4.19
CA GLY A 77 4.61 0.13 4.06
C GLY A 77 4.39 -0.91 2.97
N HIS A 78 3.23 -1.59 2.99
CA HIS A 78 2.87 -2.56 1.94
C HIS A 78 2.73 -1.93 0.58
N LEU A 79 2.08 -0.77 0.46
CA LEU A 79 1.94 -0.04 -0.80
C LEU A 79 3.30 0.31 -1.41
N THR A 80 4.21 0.83 -0.59
CA THR A 80 5.56 1.19 -1.03
C THR A 80 6.35 -0.06 -1.45
N THR A 81 6.27 -1.13 -0.67
CA THR A 81 6.96 -2.40 -0.96
C THR A 81 6.40 -3.05 -2.22
N ALA A 82 5.08 -3.06 -2.42
CA ALA A 82 4.44 -3.55 -3.65
C ALA A 82 4.92 -2.78 -4.88
N TYR A 83 4.99 -1.45 -4.79
CA TYR A 83 5.53 -0.62 -5.87
C TYR A 83 6.99 -0.97 -6.21
N LEU A 84 7.84 -1.14 -5.21
CA LEU A 84 9.24 -1.51 -5.44
C LEU A 84 9.37 -2.91 -6.04
N TRP A 85 8.59 -3.89 -5.58
CA TRP A 85 8.57 -5.23 -6.16
C TRP A 85 8.02 -5.25 -7.59
N ALA A 86 6.99 -4.47 -7.90
CA ALA A 86 6.48 -4.34 -9.26
C ALA A 86 7.55 -3.77 -10.21
N ARG A 87 8.33 -2.77 -9.78
CA ARG A 87 9.47 -2.25 -10.55
C ARG A 87 10.58 -3.27 -10.75
N MET A 88 10.90 -4.05 -9.71
CA MET A 88 11.88 -5.13 -9.83
C MET A 88 11.38 -6.26 -10.74
N ALA A 89 10.09 -6.58 -10.69
CA ALA A 89 9.49 -7.56 -11.59
C ALA A 89 9.54 -7.11 -13.05
N LEU A 90 9.24 -5.83 -13.33
CA LEU A 90 9.39 -5.25 -14.67
C LEU A 90 10.80 -5.42 -15.20
N LEU A 91 11.81 -5.01 -14.42
CA LEU A 91 13.22 -5.16 -14.81
C LEU A 91 13.60 -6.63 -15.02
N ALA A 92 13.11 -7.53 -14.16
CA ALA A 92 13.40 -8.96 -14.26
C ALA A 92 12.79 -9.58 -15.53
N LEU A 93 11.55 -9.20 -15.89
CA LEU A 93 10.90 -9.65 -17.12
C LEU A 93 11.64 -9.14 -18.36
N ASP A 94 12.02 -7.87 -18.39
CA ASP A 94 12.74 -7.28 -19.51
C ASP A 94 14.14 -7.90 -19.70
N LYS A 95 14.81 -8.28 -18.61
CA LYS A 95 16.14 -8.91 -18.66
C LYS A 95 16.08 -10.43 -18.90
N ALA A 96 15.06 -11.11 -18.38
CA ALA A 96 14.89 -12.56 -18.60
C ALA A 96 14.67 -12.91 -20.08
N GLY A 97 14.01 -12.05 -20.85
CA GLY A 97 13.83 -12.22 -22.28
C GLY A 97 15.10 -11.99 -23.13
N ALA A 98 16.16 -11.45 -22.53
CA ALA A 98 17.39 -11.10 -23.25
C ALA A 98 18.40 -12.27 -23.39
N THR A 99 18.20 -13.40 -22.68
CA THR A 99 19.06 -14.58 -22.74
C THR A 99 18.25 -15.87 -22.86
N PRO A 100 18.66 -16.85 -23.70
CA PRO A 100 17.90 -18.08 -23.94
C PRO A 100 17.59 -18.89 -22.67
N ASP A 101 18.52 -18.93 -21.70
CA ASP A 101 18.38 -19.67 -20.44
C ASP A 101 17.99 -18.79 -19.25
N GLY A 102 17.87 -17.47 -19.45
CA GLY A 102 17.57 -16.50 -18.42
C GLY A 102 18.66 -16.38 -17.35
N ASP A 103 18.87 -15.19 -16.80
CA ASP A 103 19.78 -15.01 -15.67
C ASP A 103 19.09 -15.49 -14.37
N PRO A 104 19.69 -16.47 -13.63
CA PRO A 104 19.13 -16.97 -12.38
C PRO A 104 18.80 -15.88 -11.35
N PHE A 105 19.54 -14.78 -11.35
CA PHE A 105 19.30 -13.63 -10.48
C PHE A 105 17.92 -12.99 -10.76
N TYR A 106 17.63 -12.68 -12.03
CA TYR A 106 16.35 -12.05 -12.41
C TYR A 106 15.18 -13.01 -12.23
N ARG A 107 15.39 -14.30 -12.52
CA ARG A 107 14.39 -15.33 -12.24
C ARG A 107 14.06 -15.41 -10.74
N ALA A 108 15.06 -15.39 -9.86
CA ALA A 108 14.86 -15.38 -8.42
C ALA A 108 14.10 -14.12 -7.96
N LYS A 109 14.42 -12.93 -8.53
CA LYS A 109 13.69 -11.68 -8.22
C LYS A 109 12.22 -11.76 -8.62
N LEU A 110 11.91 -12.30 -9.78
CA LEU A 110 10.53 -12.48 -10.24
C LEU A 110 9.74 -13.43 -9.32
N LEU A 111 10.34 -14.56 -8.94
CA LEU A 111 9.73 -15.50 -7.99
C LEU A 111 9.48 -14.87 -6.62
N THR A 112 10.42 -14.05 -6.13
CA THR A 112 10.25 -13.33 -4.86
C THR A 112 9.15 -12.27 -4.96
N ALA A 113 9.05 -11.55 -6.08
CA ALA A 113 7.96 -10.61 -6.32
C ALA A 113 6.60 -11.34 -6.26
N ARG A 114 6.46 -12.45 -7.00
CA ARG A 114 5.23 -13.27 -6.96
C ARG A 114 4.88 -13.76 -5.56
N PHE A 115 5.88 -14.22 -4.81
CA PHE A 115 5.69 -14.60 -3.41
C PHE A 115 5.14 -13.43 -2.58
N TYR A 116 5.72 -12.23 -2.72
CA TYR A 116 5.26 -11.05 -1.99
C TYR A 116 3.79 -10.73 -2.31
N PHE A 117 3.44 -10.66 -3.59
CA PHE A 117 2.08 -10.33 -4.01
C PHE A 117 1.06 -11.40 -3.62
N ALA A 118 1.44 -12.69 -3.65
CA ALA A 118 0.53 -13.79 -3.34
C ALA A 118 0.39 -14.06 -1.84
N ARG A 119 1.42 -13.79 -1.02
CA ARG A 119 1.47 -14.26 0.37
C ARG A 119 1.51 -13.14 1.40
N LEU A 120 2.13 -12.00 1.09
CA LEU A 120 2.30 -10.90 2.05
C LEU A 120 1.31 -9.76 1.80
N LEU A 121 1.14 -9.35 0.54
CA LEU A 121 0.23 -8.26 0.20
C LEU A 121 -1.23 -8.49 0.66
N PRO A 122 -1.80 -9.70 0.66
CA PRO A 122 -3.17 -9.94 1.13
C PRO A 122 -3.43 -9.54 2.59
N GLU A 123 -2.41 -9.39 3.43
CA GLU A 123 -2.55 -8.86 4.79
C GLU A 123 -3.23 -7.48 4.80
N THR A 124 -3.04 -6.70 3.74
CA THR A 124 -3.63 -5.35 3.61
C THR A 124 -5.16 -5.34 3.72
N ALA A 125 -5.84 -6.42 3.37
CA ALA A 125 -7.29 -6.53 3.53
C ALA A 125 -7.74 -6.46 5.00
N GLY A 126 -7.00 -7.10 5.89
CA GLY A 126 -7.21 -7.02 7.34
C GLY A 126 -6.90 -5.63 7.88
N LEU A 127 -5.75 -5.07 7.49
CA LEU A 127 -5.33 -3.73 7.91
C LEU A 127 -6.33 -2.64 7.50
N LEU A 128 -6.86 -2.70 6.27
CA LEU A 128 -7.90 -1.78 5.79
C LEU A 128 -9.17 -1.85 6.65
N ARG A 129 -9.58 -3.06 7.03
CA ARG A 129 -10.75 -3.26 7.88
C ARG A 129 -10.52 -2.73 9.29
N SER A 130 -9.39 -3.05 9.89
CA SER A 130 -9.01 -2.61 11.22
C SER A 130 -8.89 -1.07 11.30
N ALA A 131 -8.21 -0.44 10.34
CA ALA A 131 -8.10 1.01 10.28
C ALA A 131 -9.46 1.74 10.17
N ARG A 132 -10.48 1.11 9.56
CA ARG A 132 -11.84 1.65 9.46
C ARG A 132 -12.69 1.47 10.71
N ALA A 133 -12.30 0.58 11.63
CA ALA A 133 -13.08 0.28 12.83
C ALA A 133 -13.29 1.52 13.73
N GLY A 134 -12.38 2.50 13.65
CA GLY A 134 -12.51 3.76 14.36
C GLY A 134 -12.10 3.70 15.83
N ALA A 135 -12.27 4.83 16.53
CA ALA A 135 -11.81 5.03 17.90
C ALA A 135 -12.74 4.45 18.97
N ALA A 136 -14.02 4.24 18.66
CA ALA A 136 -15.04 3.91 19.66
C ALA A 136 -14.65 2.71 20.54
N SER A 137 -14.21 1.59 19.93
CA SER A 137 -13.82 0.38 20.68
C SER A 137 -12.57 0.54 21.54
N LEU A 138 -11.74 1.55 21.27
CA LEU A 138 -10.52 1.84 22.02
C LEU A 138 -10.75 2.82 23.16
N MET A 139 -11.73 3.72 23.01
CA MET A 139 -11.96 4.86 23.92
C MET A 139 -13.20 4.69 24.82
N THR A 140 -13.91 3.56 24.72
CA THR A 140 -15.15 3.34 25.49
C THR A 140 -14.87 2.90 26.93
N LEU A 141 -13.71 2.23 27.17
CA LEU A 141 -13.37 1.75 28.50
C LEU A 141 -12.85 2.90 29.35
N GLU A 142 -13.51 3.15 30.48
CA GLU A 142 -13.09 4.18 31.44
C GLU A 142 -11.84 3.73 32.20
N ALA A 143 -11.00 4.69 32.63
CA ALA A 143 -9.75 4.41 33.33
C ALA A 143 -9.92 3.60 34.61
N ASP A 144 -11.08 3.73 35.27
CA ASP A 144 -11.40 3.04 36.54
C ASP A 144 -11.62 1.53 36.36
N PHE A 145 -11.68 1.03 35.11
CA PHE A 145 -11.80 -0.40 34.81
C PHE A 145 -10.45 -1.12 34.53
N PHE A 146 -9.33 -0.42 34.68
CA PHE A 146 -7.99 -0.99 34.55
C PHE A 146 -7.33 -1.26 35.95
#